data_90965333d7ee13c48266c8a3c734903f
#
_entry.id   90965333d7ee13c48266c8a3c734903f
#
_cell.length_a   1.000
_cell.length_b   1.000
_cell.length_c   1.000
_cell.angle_alpha   90.00
_cell.angle_beta   90.00
_cell.angle_gamma   90.00
#
_symmetry.space_group_name_H-M   'P 1'
#
loop_
_entity.id
_entity.type
_entity.pdbx_description
1 polymer ?
#
loop_
_entity_poly.entity_id
_entity_poly.type
_entity_poly.pdbx_seq_one_letter_code
_entity_poly.pdbx_strand_id
1 'polypeptide(L)'
;MEWINEKAKTLKQGAIRAMFDRANTMTGVISLGIGEPDRPTPKLVCEAAKEALDKGITHYTPNAGTLAFRQAIAEKSYLKELHYDPNTEIIITNGGMGALSLLFLVLLNKGDEILIQDPQWLNYVAQVAYCDGTAVRVPTDLEHNFEMQPEAIEKLITPHTKALMINTPNNPTGSVMTRETMAKIAKLAVKH
;
A
#
# COMPACT_ATOMS: atom_id res chain seq x y z
N MET A 1 6.60 29.44 -9.94
CA MET A 1 6.83 29.17 -8.48
C MET A 1 8.16 28.48 -8.33
N GLU A 2 9.21 29.25 -8.04
CA GLU A 2 10.60 28.72 -7.92
C GLU A 2 10.87 27.87 -6.67
N TRP A 3 10.00 27.97 -5.68
CA TRP A 3 10.18 27.33 -4.36
C TRP A 3 9.67 25.89 -4.27
N ILE A 4 9.04 25.37 -5.31
CA ILE A 4 8.49 24.01 -5.31
C ILE A 4 9.53 23.06 -5.91
N ASN A 5 9.79 21.95 -5.20
CA ASN A 5 10.65 20.89 -5.66
C ASN A 5 10.22 20.37 -7.05
N GLU A 6 11.18 20.11 -7.94
CA GLU A 6 10.90 19.65 -9.32
C GLU A 6 10.05 18.37 -9.35
N LYS A 7 10.28 17.42 -8.44
CA LYS A 7 9.43 16.22 -8.33
C LYS A 7 7.97 16.58 -8.07
N ALA A 8 7.71 17.55 -7.20
CA ALA A 8 6.35 17.99 -6.89
C ALA A 8 5.67 18.66 -8.10
N LYS A 9 6.42 19.31 -8.98
CA LYS A 9 5.90 19.91 -10.21
C LYS A 9 5.48 18.85 -11.25
N THR A 10 6.08 17.67 -11.22
CA THR A 10 5.75 16.56 -12.13
C THR A 10 4.57 15.72 -11.66
N LEU A 11 4.20 15.82 -10.38
CA LEU A 11 3.06 15.09 -9.83
C LEU A 11 1.77 15.65 -10.40
N LYS A 12 1.07 14.83 -11.19
CA LYS A 12 -0.27 15.15 -11.67
C LYS A 12 -1.30 14.79 -10.60
N GLN A 13 -2.30 15.65 -10.43
CA GLN A 13 -3.47 15.30 -9.62
C GLN A 13 -4.07 13.99 -10.18
N GLY A 14 -4.31 13.02 -9.31
CA GLY A 14 -4.89 11.74 -9.72
C GLY A 14 -6.26 11.95 -10.39
N ALA A 15 -6.49 11.31 -11.52
CA ALA A 15 -7.75 11.41 -12.28
C ALA A 15 -8.97 11.05 -11.40
N ILE A 16 -8.83 10.08 -10.48
CA ILE A 16 -9.87 9.68 -9.52
C ILE A 16 -10.27 10.85 -8.63
N ARG A 17 -9.29 11.60 -8.11
CA ARG A 17 -9.59 12.76 -7.26
C ARG A 17 -10.29 13.87 -8.03
N ALA A 18 -9.86 14.16 -9.25
CA ALA A 18 -10.51 15.14 -10.11
C ALA A 18 -11.96 14.75 -10.43
N MET A 19 -12.22 13.47 -10.69
CA MET A 19 -13.58 12.97 -10.89
C MET A 19 -14.44 13.08 -9.63
N PHE A 20 -13.89 12.77 -8.47
CA PHE A 20 -14.58 12.92 -7.19
C PHE A 20 -14.94 14.38 -6.91
N ASP A 21 -13.98 15.29 -7.06
CA ASP A 21 -14.20 16.73 -6.86
C ASP A 21 -15.30 17.26 -7.80
N ARG A 22 -15.33 16.78 -9.05
CA ARG A 22 -16.38 17.11 -10.01
C ARG A 22 -17.75 16.53 -9.59
N ALA A 23 -17.80 15.27 -9.16
CA ALA A 23 -19.04 14.63 -8.70
C ALA A 23 -19.67 15.37 -7.51
N ASN A 24 -18.86 15.89 -6.60
CA ASN A 24 -19.31 16.68 -5.43
C ASN A 24 -19.95 18.03 -5.82
N THR A 25 -19.74 18.52 -7.04
CA THR A 25 -20.40 19.75 -7.56
C THR A 25 -21.73 19.47 -8.27
N MET A 26 -22.12 18.20 -8.39
CA MET A 26 -23.31 17.77 -9.13
C MET A 26 -24.35 17.21 -8.19
N THR A 27 -25.63 17.32 -8.55
CA THR A 27 -26.74 16.70 -7.83
C THR A 27 -27.19 15.40 -8.49
N GLY A 28 -27.64 14.42 -7.69
CA GLY A 28 -28.17 13.15 -8.21
C GLY A 28 -27.12 12.18 -8.78
N VAL A 29 -25.86 12.38 -8.46
CA VAL A 29 -24.75 11.49 -8.89
C VAL A 29 -24.69 10.26 -7.98
N ILE A 30 -24.66 9.08 -8.59
CA ILE A 30 -24.25 7.84 -7.92
C ILE A 30 -22.75 7.69 -8.14
N SER A 31 -21.94 7.93 -7.10
CA SER A 31 -20.48 7.86 -7.19
C SER A 31 -19.99 6.43 -6.98
N LEU A 32 -19.19 5.92 -7.93
CA LEU A 32 -18.42 4.68 -7.82
C LEU A 32 -16.90 4.97 -7.76
N GLY A 33 -16.52 6.23 -7.50
CA GLY A 33 -15.13 6.68 -7.62
C GLY A 33 -14.25 6.35 -6.42
N ILE A 34 -14.75 6.51 -5.21
CA ILE A 34 -14.02 6.22 -3.98
C ILE A 34 -14.77 5.15 -3.22
N GLY A 35 -14.08 4.04 -2.93
CA GLY A 35 -14.60 2.97 -2.11
C GLY A 35 -14.34 3.25 -0.62
N GLU A 36 -15.41 3.30 0.18
CA GLU A 36 -15.34 3.40 1.62
C GLU A 36 -16.39 2.50 2.26
N PRO A 37 -16.21 2.05 3.52
CA PRO A 37 -17.25 1.30 4.22
C PRO A 37 -18.55 2.10 4.33
N ASP A 38 -19.67 1.46 4.06
CA ASP A 38 -21.02 2.03 4.18
C ASP A 38 -21.49 2.16 5.64
N ARG A 39 -20.78 1.51 6.57
CA ARG A 39 -21.11 1.49 7.99
C ARG A 39 -20.21 2.41 8.78
N PRO A 40 -20.75 3.13 9.78
CA PRO A 40 -19.93 3.94 10.68
C PRO A 40 -18.99 3.05 11.51
N THR A 41 -17.97 3.68 12.07
CA THR A 41 -17.04 3.02 12.99
C THR A 41 -17.81 2.30 14.12
N PRO A 42 -17.51 1.04 14.44
CA PRO A 42 -18.16 0.30 15.50
C PRO A 42 -18.16 1.04 16.83
N LYS A 43 -19.28 1.00 17.55
CA LYS A 43 -19.45 1.73 18.83
C LYS A 43 -18.34 1.42 19.83
N LEU A 44 -17.92 0.16 19.93
CA LEU A 44 -16.83 -0.27 20.82
C LEU A 44 -15.53 0.52 20.55
N VAL A 45 -15.19 0.72 19.27
CA VAL A 45 -13.99 1.47 18.87
C VAL A 45 -14.12 2.96 19.23
N CYS A 46 -15.31 3.54 18.98
CA CYS A 46 -15.58 4.93 19.34
C CYS A 46 -15.49 5.16 20.85
N GLU A 47 -16.06 4.27 21.65
CA GLU A 47 -16.03 4.39 23.12
C GLU A 47 -14.61 4.23 23.66
N ALA A 48 -13.83 3.27 23.13
CA ALA A 48 -12.41 3.12 23.51
C ALA A 48 -11.59 4.37 23.20
N ALA A 49 -11.84 5.03 22.06
CA ALA A 49 -11.15 6.28 21.73
C ALA A 49 -11.54 7.44 22.68
N LYS A 50 -12.82 7.57 23.03
CA LYS A 50 -13.30 8.56 24.00
C LYS A 50 -12.67 8.33 25.38
N GLU A 51 -12.68 7.08 25.83
CA GLU A 51 -12.08 6.71 27.12
C GLU A 51 -10.59 7.02 27.18
N ALA A 52 -9.85 6.79 26.09
CA ALA A 52 -8.44 7.14 26.02
C ALA A 52 -8.22 8.66 26.15
N LEU A 53 -9.07 9.47 25.49
CA LEU A 53 -9.03 10.93 25.63
C LEU A 53 -9.38 11.38 27.04
N ASP A 54 -10.43 10.86 27.65
CA ASP A 54 -10.86 11.17 29.01
C ASP A 54 -9.79 10.82 30.06
N LYS A 55 -9.02 9.75 29.80
CA LYS A 55 -7.86 9.34 30.61
C LYS A 55 -6.59 10.18 30.35
N GLY A 56 -6.63 11.14 29.46
CA GLY A 56 -5.49 11.99 29.11
C GLY A 56 -4.38 11.23 28.37
N ILE A 57 -4.68 10.12 27.65
CA ILE A 57 -3.71 9.38 26.83
C ILE A 57 -3.47 10.18 25.52
N THR A 58 -2.82 11.33 25.66
CA THR A 58 -2.64 12.33 24.60
C THR A 58 -1.18 12.77 24.44
N HIS A 59 -0.25 12.02 25.04
CA HIS A 59 1.18 12.31 24.99
C HIS A 59 1.89 11.56 23.88
N TYR A 60 3.16 11.87 23.66
CA TYR A 60 3.99 11.17 22.68
C TYR A 60 4.06 9.68 22.95
N THR A 61 3.99 8.91 21.88
CA THR A 61 4.24 7.48 21.88
C THR A 61 5.66 7.18 21.40
N PRO A 62 6.19 5.96 21.66
CA PRO A 62 7.42 5.53 21.00
C PRO A 62 7.31 5.62 19.47
N ASN A 63 8.43 5.89 18.79
CA ASN A 63 8.47 6.04 17.32
C ASN A 63 7.89 4.84 16.57
N ALA A 64 8.08 3.63 17.09
CA ALA A 64 7.52 2.41 16.51
C ALA A 64 6.02 2.20 16.84
N GLY A 65 5.40 3.07 17.60
CA GLY A 65 4.06 2.90 18.16
C GLY A 65 4.08 2.20 19.53
N THR A 66 2.93 2.19 20.22
CA THR A 66 2.84 1.56 21.54
C THR A 66 3.06 0.04 21.46
N LEU A 67 3.75 -0.52 22.44
CA LEU A 67 4.02 -1.97 22.47
C LEU A 67 2.72 -2.78 22.50
N ALA A 68 1.73 -2.35 23.27
CA ALA A 68 0.43 -3.01 23.34
C ALA A 68 -0.25 -3.12 21.96
N PHE A 69 -0.16 -2.07 21.13
CA PHE A 69 -0.72 -2.10 19.77
C PHE A 69 0.07 -3.06 18.87
N ARG A 70 1.41 -3.04 18.94
CA ARG A 70 2.25 -3.95 18.18
C ARG A 70 2.05 -5.41 18.56
N GLN A 71 1.86 -5.70 19.84
CA GLN A 71 1.49 -7.03 20.35
C GLN A 71 0.14 -7.48 19.80
N ALA A 72 -0.87 -6.61 19.86
CA ALA A 72 -2.19 -6.92 19.33
C ALA A 72 -2.17 -7.22 17.81
N ILE A 73 -1.26 -6.59 17.05
CA ILE A 73 -1.04 -6.89 15.62
C ILE A 73 -0.39 -8.27 15.46
N ALA A 74 0.68 -8.55 16.21
CA ALA A 74 1.38 -9.85 16.14
C ALA A 74 0.47 -11.04 16.47
N GLU A 75 -0.51 -10.82 17.33
CA GLU A 75 -1.47 -11.84 17.77
C GLU A 75 -2.65 -12.05 16.80
N LYS A 76 -2.77 -11.24 15.73
CA LYS A 76 -3.82 -11.44 14.72
C LYS A 76 -3.69 -12.81 14.08
N SER A 77 -4.82 -13.49 13.91
CA SER A 77 -4.87 -14.89 13.48
C SER A 77 -4.10 -15.17 12.18
N TYR A 78 -4.10 -14.22 11.25
CA TYR A 78 -3.39 -14.35 9.96
C TYR A 78 -1.90 -13.98 10.03
N LEU A 79 -1.43 -13.33 11.11
CA LEU A 79 -0.02 -12.98 11.34
C LEU A 79 0.63 -13.87 12.40
N LYS A 80 -0.16 -14.50 13.26
CA LYS A 80 0.33 -15.30 14.39
C LYS A 80 1.28 -16.42 13.97
N GLU A 81 1.02 -17.05 12.83
CA GLU A 81 1.87 -18.12 12.30
C GLU A 81 3.25 -17.62 11.81
N LEU A 82 3.39 -16.31 11.57
CA LEU A 82 4.64 -15.71 11.12
C LEU A 82 5.58 -15.35 12.27
N HIS A 83 5.09 -15.39 13.51
CA HIS A 83 5.87 -15.19 14.75
C HIS A 83 6.70 -13.90 14.79
N TYR A 84 6.18 -12.79 14.26
CA TYR A 84 6.86 -11.50 14.35
C TYR A 84 7.07 -11.04 15.79
N ASP A 85 8.29 -10.62 16.13
CA ASP A 85 8.58 -9.97 17.41
C ASP A 85 8.02 -8.54 17.43
N PRO A 86 7.02 -8.26 18.31
CA PRO A 86 6.43 -6.94 18.40
C PRO A 86 7.43 -5.87 18.90
N ASN A 87 8.57 -6.25 19.47
CA ASN A 87 9.57 -5.29 19.93
C ASN A 87 10.43 -4.74 18.78
N THR A 88 10.74 -5.57 17.78
CA THR A 88 11.76 -5.27 16.77
C THR A 88 11.28 -5.34 15.33
N GLU A 89 10.14 -6.01 15.05
CA GLU A 89 9.73 -6.33 13.68
C GLU A 89 8.40 -5.67 13.26
N ILE A 90 7.79 -4.86 14.14
CA ILE A 90 6.52 -4.17 13.86
C ILE A 90 6.66 -2.68 14.12
N ILE A 91 6.27 -1.87 13.12
CA ILE A 91 6.18 -0.41 13.20
C ILE A 91 4.77 0.04 12.85
N ILE A 92 4.22 0.93 13.66
CA ILE A 92 2.92 1.59 13.39
C ILE A 92 3.16 2.89 12.62
N THR A 93 2.41 3.10 11.58
CA THR A 93 2.51 4.28 10.71
C THR A 93 1.17 4.99 10.55
N ASN A 94 1.17 6.17 9.96
CA ASN A 94 -0.05 6.91 9.60
C ASN A 94 -0.70 6.28 8.36
N GLY A 95 -1.34 5.13 8.55
CA GLY A 95 -1.98 4.35 7.49
C GLY A 95 -0.98 3.65 6.55
N GLY A 96 -1.52 2.84 5.63
CA GLY A 96 -0.71 2.10 4.65
C GLY A 96 0.11 2.97 3.71
N MET A 97 -0.36 4.18 3.40
CA MET A 97 0.42 5.15 2.61
C MET A 97 1.70 5.58 3.34
N GLY A 98 1.60 5.84 4.65
CA GLY A 98 2.77 6.15 5.47
C GLY A 98 3.75 4.99 5.53
N ALA A 99 3.26 3.75 5.67
CA ALA A 99 4.08 2.55 5.67
C ALA A 99 4.86 2.40 4.35
N LEU A 100 4.18 2.50 3.21
CA LEU A 100 4.82 2.38 1.90
C LEU A 100 5.83 3.49 1.64
N SER A 101 5.52 4.74 2.01
CA SER A 101 6.46 5.86 1.85
C SER A 101 7.75 5.63 2.64
N LEU A 102 7.65 5.19 3.90
CA LEU A 102 8.82 4.88 4.72
C LEU A 102 9.59 3.68 4.17
N LEU A 103 8.89 2.63 3.73
CA LEU A 103 9.50 1.45 3.12
C LEU A 103 10.31 1.83 1.87
N PHE A 104 9.73 2.61 0.96
CA PHE A 104 10.41 3.01 -0.26
C PHE A 104 11.60 3.95 0.01
N LEU A 105 11.48 4.87 0.98
CA LEU A 105 12.60 5.71 1.40
C LEU A 105 13.79 4.93 1.96
N VAL A 106 13.53 3.81 2.65
CA VAL A 106 14.57 2.94 3.20
C VAL A 106 15.15 2.01 2.14
N LEU A 107 14.33 1.55 1.21
CA LEU A 107 14.68 0.49 0.26
C LEU A 107 15.34 1.02 -1.01
N LEU A 108 14.90 2.18 -1.53
CA LEU A 108 15.23 2.65 -2.86
C LEU A 108 16.36 3.66 -2.89
N ASN A 109 17.30 3.45 -3.80
CA ASN A 109 18.21 4.45 -4.31
C ASN A 109 17.76 4.93 -5.69
N LYS A 110 18.36 6.01 -6.16
CA LYS A 110 18.12 6.51 -7.52
C LYS A 110 18.46 5.45 -8.56
N GLY A 111 17.47 5.08 -9.38
CA GLY A 111 17.63 4.09 -10.45
C GLY A 111 17.21 2.68 -10.04
N ASP A 112 16.89 2.42 -8.77
CA ASP A 112 16.35 1.15 -8.35
C ASP A 112 14.91 0.98 -8.87
N GLU A 113 14.51 -0.27 -9.11
CA GLU A 113 13.23 -0.63 -9.71
C GLU A 113 12.36 -1.43 -8.75
N ILE A 114 11.05 -1.16 -8.80
CA ILE A 114 10.01 -1.99 -8.17
C ILE A 114 9.07 -2.49 -9.25
N LEU A 115 8.91 -3.82 -9.34
CA LEU A 115 7.90 -4.43 -10.18
C LEU A 115 6.53 -4.29 -9.52
N ILE A 116 5.56 -3.76 -10.26
CA ILE A 116 4.20 -3.49 -9.77
C ILE A 116 3.19 -4.00 -10.80
N GLN A 117 2.14 -4.67 -10.34
CA GLN A 117 1.03 -5.12 -11.18
C GLN A 117 0.42 -3.96 -11.99
N ASP A 118 -0.01 -4.21 -13.21
CA ASP A 118 -0.79 -3.25 -14.03
C ASP A 118 -2.06 -3.94 -14.58
N PRO A 119 -3.26 -3.43 -14.25
CA PRO A 119 -3.57 -2.21 -13.49
C PRO A 119 -3.34 -2.33 -11.99
N GLN A 120 -3.05 -1.20 -11.36
CA GLN A 120 -2.75 -1.08 -9.93
C GLN A 120 -3.30 0.25 -9.35
N TRP A 121 -3.24 0.38 -8.04
CA TRP A 121 -3.59 1.62 -7.37
C TRP A 121 -2.59 2.73 -7.71
N LEU A 122 -3.08 3.84 -8.24
CA LEU A 122 -2.25 4.90 -8.85
C LEU A 122 -1.17 5.47 -7.91
N ASN A 123 -1.39 5.44 -6.61
CA ASN A 123 -0.46 6.01 -5.65
C ASN A 123 0.85 5.23 -5.53
N TYR A 124 0.89 3.93 -5.87
CA TYR A 124 2.13 3.15 -5.80
C TYR A 124 3.21 3.72 -6.70
N VAL A 125 2.88 3.97 -7.97
CA VAL A 125 3.82 4.54 -8.95
C VAL A 125 4.30 5.92 -8.50
N ALA A 126 3.38 6.76 -8.00
CA ALA A 126 3.72 8.10 -7.52
C ALA A 126 4.69 8.05 -6.32
N GLN A 127 4.45 7.14 -5.36
CA GLN A 127 5.33 6.98 -4.20
C GLN A 127 6.71 6.47 -4.55
N VAL A 128 6.81 5.48 -5.44
CA VAL A 128 8.09 4.96 -5.94
C VAL A 128 8.89 6.08 -6.63
N ALA A 129 8.24 6.83 -7.53
CA ALA A 129 8.88 7.97 -8.22
C ALA A 129 9.30 9.08 -7.25
N TYR A 130 8.52 9.33 -6.21
CA TYR A 130 8.86 10.30 -5.16
C TYR A 130 10.13 9.92 -4.40
N CYS A 131 10.39 8.63 -4.24
CA CYS A 131 11.57 8.06 -3.61
C CYS A 131 12.73 7.78 -4.60
N ASP A 132 12.76 8.43 -5.76
CA ASP A 132 13.78 8.26 -6.82
C ASP A 132 13.84 6.87 -7.48
N GLY A 133 12.88 6.00 -7.20
CA GLY A 133 12.76 4.70 -7.83
C GLY A 133 12.00 4.74 -9.14
N THR A 134 12.04 3.63 -9.87
CA THR A 134 11.29 3.39 -11.10
C THR A 134 10.25 2.29 -10.87
N ALA A 135 8.99 2.58 -11.12
CA ALA A 135 7.93 1.58 -11.10
C ALA A 135 7.86 0.87 -12.45
N VAL A 136 8.28 -0.38 -12.49
CA VAL A 136 8.19 -1.25 -13.68
C VAL A 136 6.86 -2.00 -13.63
N ARG A 137 6.02 -1.79 -14.64
CA ARG A 137 4.67 -2.36 -14.68
C ARG A 137 4.68 -3.76 -15.24
N VAL A 138 4.19 -4.73 -14.46
CA VAL A 138 3.95 -6.10 -14.88
C VAL A 138 2.54 -6.16 -15.49
N PRO A 139 2.41 -6.35 -16.81
CA PRO A 139 1.10 -6.38 -17.44
C PRO A 139 0.30 -7.61 -16.98
N THR A 140 -0.98 -7.42 -16.79
CA THR A 140 -1.94 -8.47 -16.49
C THR A 140 -3.17 -8.36 -17.40
N ASP A 141 -3.91 -9.42 -17.54
CA ASP A 141 -5.06 -9.50 -18.43
C ASP A 141 -6.24 -10.25 -17.80
N LEU A 142 -7.40 -10.14 -18.45
CA LEU A 142 -8.63 -10.78 -18.00
C LEU A 142 -8.58 -12.30 -18.12
N GLU A 143 -7.87 -12.84 -19.09
CA GLU A 143 -7.78 -14.29 -19.33
C GLU A 143 -7.10 -15.00 -18.14
N HIS A 144 -6.16 -14.29 -17.49
CA HIS A 144 -5.49 -14.74 -16.26
C HIS A 144 -6.07 -14.11 -15.00
N ASN A 145 -7.33 -13.66 -15.04
CA ASN A 145 -8.00 -13.03 -13.90
C ASN A 145 -7.18 -11.88 -13.26
N PHE A 146 -6.44 -11.15 -14.08
CA PHE A 146 -5.52 -10.10 -13.63
C PHE A 146 -4.47 -10.55 -12.59
N GLU A 147 -4.10 -11.82 -12.56
CA GLU A 147 -2.96 -12.28 -11.77
C GLU A 147 -1.64 -12.00 -12.49
N MET A 148 -0.63 -11.52 -11.77
CA MET A 148 0.72 -11.40 -12.32
C MET A 148 1.27 -12.80 -12.62
N GLN A 149 1.62 -13.05 -13.88
CA GLN A 149 2.20 -14.33 -14.29
C GLN A 149 3.71 -14.34 -13.99
N PRO A 150 4.25 -15.41 -13.37
CA PRO A 150 5.67 -15.52 -13.04
C PRO A 150 6.58 -15.28 -14.24
N GLU A 151 6.20 -15.74 -15.41
CA GLU A 151 6.95 -15.58 -16.66
C GLU A 151 7.00 -14.12 -17.14
N ALA A 152 5.93 -13.34 -16.87
CA ALA A 152 5.90 -11.90 -17.16
C ALA A 152 6.79 -11.13 -16.19
N ILE A 153 6.77 -11.52 -14.91
CA ILE A 153 7.65 -10.95 -13.88
C ILE A 153 9.12 -11.22 -14.24
N GLU A 154 9.48 -12.47 -14.52
CA GLU A 154 10.87 -12.87 -14.76
C GLU A 154 11.49 -12.12 -15.95
N LYS A 155 10.73 -11.84 -17.00
CA LYS A 155 11.18 -11.06 -18.16
C LYS A 155 11.50 -9.60 -17.84
N LEU A 156 10.95 -9.08 -16.75
CA LEU A 156 11.09 -7.67 -16.35
C LEU A 156 12.14 -7.47 -15.25
N ILE A 157 12.66 -8.55 -14.67
CA ILE A 157 13.72 -8.47 -13.66
C ILE A 157 15.01 -8.00 -14.29
N THR A 158 15.61 -6.98 -13.72
CA THR A 158 16.92 -6.44 -14.09
C THR A 158 17.85 -6.41 -12.88
N PRO A 159 19.16 -6.12 -13.05
CA PRO A 159 20.05 -5.90 -11.91
C PRO A 159 19.66 -4.73 -10.99
N HIS A 160 18.74 -3.87 -11.42
CA HIS A 160 18.22 -2.74 -10.65
C HIS A 160 16.94 -3.10 -9.88
N THR A 161 16.34 -4.26 -10.14
CA THR A 161 15.12 -4.69 -9.46
C THR A 161 15.38 -4.95 -7.99
N LYS A 162 14.73 -4.19 -7.12
CA LYS A 162 14.84 -4.28 -5.65
C LYS A 162 13.72 -5.07 -5.01
N ALA A 163 12.51 -4.95 -5.56
CA ALA A 163 11.35 -5.57 -4.99
C ALA A 163 10.26 -5.85 -6.02
N LEU A 164 9.40 -6.79 -5.70
CA LEU A 164 8.12 -7.03 -6.34
C LEU A 164 7.02 -6.66 -5.34
N MET A 165 6.11 -5.80 -5.77
CA MET A 165 4.96 -5.39 -4.97
C MET A 165 3.73 -6.20 -5.38
N ILE A 166 3.13 -6.88 -4.41
CA ILE A 166 1.92 -7.67 -4.58
C ILE A 166 0.79 -7.04 -3.76
N ASN A 167 -0.36 -6.83 -4.39
CA ASN A 167 -1.59 -6.42 -3.73
C ASN A 167 -2.70 -7.44 -4.05
N THR A 168 -3.16 -8.17 -3.04
CA THR A 168 -4.23 -9.17 -3.18
C THR A 168 -5.15 -9.15 -1.95
N PRO A 169 -6.48 -8.98 -2.10
CA PRO A 169 -7.19 -8.62 -3.33
C PRO A 169 -6.67 -7.34 -3.96
N ASN A 170 -6.56 -7.29 -5.31
CA ASN A 170 -5.96 -6.17 -6.02
C ASN A 170 -6.92 -4.96 -6.12
N ASN A 171 -6.40 -3.78 -5.94
CA ASN A 171 -7.06 -2.54 -6.31
C ASN A 171 -6.46 -2.02 -7.63
N PRO A 172 -7.24 -1.89 -8.75
CA PRO A 172 -8.70 -1.78 -8.78
C PRO A 172 -9.46 -3.03 -9.24
N THR A 173 -8.81 -4.12 -9.63
CA THR A 173 -9.47 -5.25 -10.32
C THR A 173 -10.33 -6.12 -9.40
N GLY A 174 -10.06 -6.11 -8.09
CA GLY A 174 -10.68 -7.02 -7.13
C GLY A 174 -10.20 -8.48 -7.24
N SER A 175 -9.25 -8.76 -8.14
CA SER A 175 -8.71 -10.11 -8.33
C SER A 175 -7.95 -10.59 -7.10
N VAL A 176 -8.09 -11.87 -6.81
CA VAL A 176 -7.38 -12.54 -5.71
C VAL A 176 -6.37 -13.49 -6.33
N MET A 177 -5.10 -13.30 -6.00
CA MET A 177 -4.03 -14.16 -6.49
C MET A 177 -4.15 -15.57 -5.90
N THR A 178 -4.03 -16.59 -6.74
CA THR A 178 -4.09 -17.98 -6.30
C THR A 178 -2.86 -18.36 -5.48
N ARG A 179 -3.03 -19.32 -4.57
CA ARG A 179 -1.91 -19.87 -3.78
C ARG A 179 -0.83 -20.48 -4.68
N GLU A 180 -1.23 -21.06 -5.81
CA GLU A 180 -0.30 -21.64 -6.77
C GLU A 180 0.56 -20.57 -7.44
N THR A 181 -0.05 -19.52 -7.96
CA THR A 181 0.66 -18.36 -8.56
C THR A 181 1.59 -17.72 -7.54
N MET A 182 1.10 -17.48 -6.31
CA MET A 182 1.91 -16.92 -5.23
C MET A 182 3.14 -17.77 -4.92
N ALA A 183 3.00 -19.11 -4.87
CA ALA A 183 4.12 -20.01 -4.61
C ALA A 183 5.17 -19.99 -5.74
N LYS A 184 4.74 -19.86 -6.99
CA LYS A 184 5.65 -19.70 -8.14
C LYS A 184 6.41 -18.36 -8.06
N ILE A 185 5.71 -17.28 -7.75
CA ILE A 185 6.32 -15.95 -7.55
C ILE A 185 7.31 -15.95 -6.38
N ALA A 186 6.98 -16.61 -5.27
CA ALA A 186 7.90 -16.74 -4.13
C ALA A 186 9.20 -17.47 -4.51
N LYS A 187 9.12 -18.55 -5.32
CA LYS A 187 10.30 -19.23 -5.83
C LYS A 187 11.14 -18.32 -6.74
N LEU A 188 10.49 -17.50 -7.56
CA LEU A 188 11.16 -16.54 -8.42
C LEU A 188 11.89 -15.47 -7.58
N ALA A 189 11.25 -14.96 -6.54
CA ALA A 189 11.86 -13.98 -5.62
C ALA A 189 13.07 -14.56 -4.85
N VAL A 190 13.06 -15.84 -4.54
CA VAL A 190 14.23 -16.49 -3.90
C VAL A 190 15.38 -16.73 -4.89
N LYS A 191 15.07 -16.91 -6.19
CA LYS A 191 16.05 -17.14 -7.25
C LYS A 191 16.86 -15.87 -7.58
N HIS A 192 16.25 -14.70 -7.48
CA HIS A 192 16.79 -13.41 -7.88
C HIS A 192 17.07 -12.49 -6.69
#